data_be8dced1d569827b22ef55672c275783
#
_entry.id   be8dced1d569827b22ef55672c275783
#
_cell.length_a   1.000
_cell.length_b   1.000
_cell.length_c   1.000
_cell.angle_alpha   90.00
_cell.angle_beta   90.00
_cell.angle_gamma   90.00
#
_symmetry.space_group_name_H-M   'P 1'
#
loop_
_entity.id
_entity.type
_entity.pdbx_description
1 polymer ?
#
loop_
_entity_poly.entity_id
_entity_poly.type
_entity_poly.pdbx_seq_one_letter_code
_entity_poly.pdbx_strand_id
1 'polypeptide(L)'
;MLEAETLLKECSGYLKPDDLARLQSAYQFSESAHHGQFRNSGEPYVSHPVAVAGILAGLHLDAQALTAALLHDVMEDTAVTKGQITDTFGKSVAELVDGVSKLDKIGRAHV
;
A
#
# COMPACT_ATOMS: atom_id res chain seq x y z
N MET A 1 -8.50 12.17 1.72
CA MET A 1 -9.52 11.15 1.89
C MET A 1 -9.55 10.66 3.32
N LEU A 2 -10.74 10.36 3.83
CA LEU A 2 -10.93 9.97 5.22
C LEU A 2 -10.13 8.74 5.61
N GLU A 3 -10.05 7.76 4.74
CA GLU A 3 -9.34 6.51 5.03
C GLU A 3 -7.84 6.75 5.21
N ALA A 4 -7.23 7.55 4.35
CA ALA A 4 -5.80 7.85 4.45
C ALA A 4 -5.49 8.69 5.67
N GLU A 5 -6.33 9.68 5.97
CA GLU A 5 -6.18 10.51 7.16
C GLU A 5 -6.32 9.69 8.44
N THR A 6 -7.27 8.77 8.46
CA THR A 6 -7.48 7.87 9.60
C THR A 6 -6.27 6.98 9.79
N LEU A 7 -5.73 6.41 8.70
CA LEU A 7 -4.55 5.57 8.74
C LEU A 7 -3.35 6.32 9.33
N LEU A 8 -3.09 7.54 8.82
CA LEU A 8 -1.96 8.34 9.30
C LEU A 8 -2.12 8.72 10.77
N LYS A 9 -3.34 9.04 11.18
CA LYS A 9 -3.63 9.38 12.58
C LYS A 9 -3.37 8.19 13.50
N GLU A 10 -3.81 7.00 13.11
CA GLU A 10 -3.54 5.77 13.85
C GLU A 10 -2.05 5.52 13.99
N CYS A 11 -1.32 5.65 12.88
CA CYS A 11 0.11 5.41 12.85
C CYS A 11 0.91 6.46 13.64
N SER A 12 0.39 7.68 13.77
CA SER A 12 1.08 8.75 14.51
C SER A 12 1.29 8.40 15.99
N GLY A 13 0.55 7.42 16.49
CA GLY A 13 0.69 6.97 17.86
C GLY A 13 1.95 6.14 18.09
N TYR A 14 2.57 5.59 17.05
CA TYR A 14 3.75 4.74 17.23
C TYR A 14 4.84 4.91 16.16
N LEU A 15 4.58 5.59 15.06
CA LEU A 15 5.58 5.82 14.01
C LEU A 15 6.18 7.22 14.10
N LYS A 16 7.41 7.35 13.62
CA LYS A 16 8.12 8.63 13.55
C LYS A 16 7.56 9.51 12.42
N PRO A 17 7.74 10.83 12.49
CA PRO A 17 7.29 11.73 11.43
C PRO A 17 7.82 11.37 10.04
N ASP A 18 9.08 10.92 9.93
CA ASP A 18 9.66 10.51 8.65
C ASP A 18 8.93 9.30 8.07
N ASP A 19 8.55 8.36 8.92
CA ASP A 19 7.80 7.18 8.52
C ASP A 19 6.39 7.56 8.05
N LEU A 20 5.76 8.51 8.74
CA LEU A 20 4.44 9.00 8.34
C LEU A 20 4.49 9.67 6.97
N ALA A 21 5.56 10.43 6.71
CA ALA A 21 5.76 11.07 5.40
C ALA A 21 5.91 10.02 4.30
N ARG A 22 6.61 8.92 4.56
CA ARG A 22 6.74 7.80 3.61
C ARG A 22 5.41 7.14 3.34
N LEU A 23 4.60 6.91 4.37
CA LEU A 23 3.27 6.34 4.20
C LEU A 23 2.39 7.24 3.35
N GLN A 24 2.44 8.55 3.58
CA GLN A 24 1.69 9.50 2.78
C GLN A 24 2.11 9.46 1.32
N SER A 25 3.42 9.39 1.05
CA SER A 25 3.94 9.26 -0.30
C SER A 25 3.49 7.96 -0.96
N ALA A 26 3.49 6.86 -0.23
CA ALA A 26 3.02 5.57 -0.74
C ALA A 26 1.53 5.61 -1.06
N TYR A 27 0.73 6.22 -0.20
CA TYR A 27 -0.70 6.40 -0.46
C TYR A 27 -0.92 7.21 -1.75
N GLN A 28 -0.23 8.35 -1.89
CA GLN A 28 -0.36 9.20 -3.06
C GLN A 28 0.07 8.48 -4.33
N PHE A 29 1.15 7.71 -4.25
CA PHE A 29 1.65 6.92 -5.38
C PHE A 29 0.60 5.88 -5.80
N SER A 30 0.05 5.13 -4.85
CA SER A 30 -0.96 4.12 -5.11
C SER A 30 -2.23 4.75 -5.68
N GLU A 31 -2.67 5.86 -5.12
CA GLU A 31 -3.86 6.58 -5.60
C GLU A 31 -3.67 7.04 -7.04
N SER A 32 -2.51 7.62 -7.36
CA SER A 32 -2.20 8.08 -8.72
C SER A 32 -2.13 6.92 -9.70
N ALA A 33 -1.50 5.81 -9.30
CA ALA A 33 -1.37 4.64 -10.15
C ALA A 33 -2.72 4.00 -10.47
N HIS A 34 -3.65 4.02 -9.50
CA HIS A 34 -4.99 3.47 -9.65
C HIS A 34 -6.04 4.50 -10.08
N HIS A 35 -5.61 5.69 -10.47
CA HIS A 35 -6.53 6.77 -10.82
C HIS A 35 -7.52 6.33 -11.90
N GLY A 36 -8.80 6.56 -11.66
CA GLY A 36 -9.86 6.18 -12.58
C GLY A 36 -10.27 4.72 -12.51
N GLN A 37 -9.61 3.90 -11.68
CA GLN A 37 -10.00 2.51 -11.46
C GLN A 37 -10.94 2.40 -10.25
N PHE A 38 -11.97 1.58 -10.39
CA PHE A 38 -12.97 1.37 -9.34
C PHE A 38 -13.19 -0.12 -9.14
N ARG A 39 -13.47 -0.50 -7.90
CA ARG A 39 -13.86 -1.88 -7.58
C ARG A 39 -15.30 -2.12 -8.03
N ASN A 40 -15.70 -3.40 -8.10
CA ASN A 40 -17.07 -3.77 -8.46
C ASN A 40 -18.13 -3.11 -7.57
N SER A 41 -17.76 -2.77 -6.34
CA SER A 41 -18.63 -2.04 -5.41
C SER A 41 -18.82 -0.56 -5.75
N GLY A 42 -18.05 -0.02 -6.72
CA GLY A 42 -18.05 1.39 -7.06
C GLY A 42 -17.07 2.23 -6.25
N GLU A 43 -16.37 1.64 -5.27
CA GLU A 43 -15.37 2.34 -4.50
C GLU A 43 -14.08 2.55 -5.30
N PRO A 44 -13.35 3.67 -5.07
CA PRO A 44 -12.03 3.83 -5.67
C PRO A 44 -11.11 2.65 -5.32
N TYR A 45 -10.29 2.22 -6.27
CA TYR A 45 -9.45 1.04 -6.10
C TYR A 45 -8.48 1.17 -4.92
N VAL A 46 -8.00 2.37 -4.64
CA VAL A 46 -7.05 2.62 -3.54
C VAL A 46 -7.65 2.32 -2.16
N SER A 47 -8.97 2.27 -2.03
CA SER A 47 -9.64 1.98 -0.75
C SER A 47 -9.22 0.62 -0.19
N HIS A 48 -9.00 -0.36 -1.04
CA HIS A 48 -8.60 -1.70 -0.61
C HIS A 48 -7.21 -1.74 0.05
N PRO A 49 -6.14 -1.27 -0.59
CA PRO A 49 -4.83 -1.27 0.07
C PRO A 49 -4.79 -0.39 1.31
N VAL A 50 -5.55 0.71 1.36
CA VAL A 50 -5.65 1.53 2.57
C VAL A 50 -6.30 0.73 3.71
N ALA A 51 -7.35 -0.03 3.43
CA ALA A 51 -7.99 -0.86 4.43
C ALA A 51 -7.05 -1.96 4.96
N VAL A 52 -6.27 -2.59 4.08
CA VAL A 52 -5.27 -3.59 4.47
C VAL A 52 -4.21 -2.95 5.37
N ALA A 53 -3.69 -1.79 4.99
CA ALA A 53 -2.71 -1.07 5.80
C ALA A 53 -3.29 -0.69 7.17
N GLY A 54 -4.57 -0.35 7.24
CA GLY A 54 -5.25 -0.04 8.49
C GLY A 54 -5.26 -1.23 9.46
N ILE A 55 -5.49 -2.43 8.95
CA ILE A 55 -5.42 -3.65 9.77
C ILE A 55 -4.01 -3.84 10.33
N LEU A 56 -3.00 -3.67 9.48
CA LEU A 56 -1.60 -3.81 9.89
C LEU A 56 -1.18 -2.73 10.88
N ALA A 57 -1.69 -1.52 10.73
CA ALA A 57 -1.45 -0.42 11.69
C ALA A 57 -2.03 -0.74 13.06
N GLY A 58 -3.19 -1.38 13.11
CA GLY A 58 -3.78 -1.84 14.37
C GLY A 58 -2.91 -2.88 15.08
N LEU A 59 -2.07 -3.60 14.34
CA LEU A 59 -1.11 -4.55 14.87
C LEU A 59 0.27 -3.92 15.12
N HIS A 60 0.39 -2.61 14.94
CA HIS A 60 1.64 -1.83 15.12
C HIS A 60 2.81 -2.36 14.28
N LEU A 61 2.55 -2.79 13.05
CA LEU A 61 3.62 -3.19 12.15
C LEU A 61 4.42 -1.98 11.68
N ASP A 62 5.65 -2.22 11.24
CA ASP A 62 6.56 -1.13 10.88
C ASP A 62 6.15 -0.41 9.59
N ALA A 63 6.82 0.73 9.34
CA ALA A 63 6.51 1.57 8.18
C ALA A 63 6.74 0.85 6.86
N GLN A 64 7.74 -0.04 6.77
CA GLN A 64 7.99 -0.80 5.54
C GLN A 64 6.84 -1.74 5.21
N ALA A 65 6.32 -2.44 6.22
CA ALA A 65 5.19 -3.34 6.04
C ALA A 65 3.93 -2.58 5.61
N LEU A 66 3.67 -1.44 6.24
CA LEU A 66 2.51 -0.61 5.89
C LEU A 66 2.65 -0.02 4.48
N THR A 67 3.85 0.42 4.12
CA THR A 67 4.13 0.93 2.78
C THR A 67 3.92 -0.15 1.73
N ALA A 68 4.42 -1.36 2.00
CA ALA A 68 4.22 -2.49 1.09
C ALA A 68 2.74 -2.83 0.93
N ALA A 69 1.96 -2.74 2.01
CA ALA A 69 0.51 -2.98 1.94
C ALA A 69 -0.19 -1.96 1.03
N LEU A 70 0.20 -0.69 1.13
CA LEU A 70 -0.37 0.36 0.29
C LEU A 70 -0.02 0.17 -1.19
N LEU A 71 1.09 -0.48 -1.50
CA LEU A 71 1.59 -0.65 -2.85
C LEU A 71 1.36 -2.05 -3.43
N HIS A 72 0.80 -2.98 -2.65
CA HIS A 72 0.85 -4.40 -3.02
C HIS A 72 0.14 -4.76 -4.33
N ASP A 73 -0.89 -4.02 -4.72
CA ASP A 73 -1.60 -4.28 -5.98
C ASP A 73 -1.10 -3.42 -7.15
N VAL A 74 -0.19 -2.47 -6.90
CA VAL A 74 0.21 -1.49 -7.91
C VAL A 74 0.87 -2.16 -9.11
N MET A 75 1.77 -3.12 -8.88
CA MET A 75 2.49 -3.79 -9.97
C MET A 75 1.59 -4.68 -10.82
N GLU A 76 0.54 -5.27 -10.23
CA GLU A 76 -0.36 -6.16 -10.95
C GLU A 76 -1.44 -5.41 -11.71
N ASP A 77 -1.97 -4.36 -11.11
CA ASP A 77 -3.18 -3.72 -11.58
C ASP A 77 -2.91 -2.43 -12.37
N THR A 78 -1.64 -2.02 -12.46
CA THR A 78 -1.23 -0.83 -13.19
C THR A 78 0.03 -1.11 -14.00
N ALA A 79 0.48 -0.11 -14.78
CA ALA A 79 1.71 -0.20 -15.57
C ALA A 79 2.99 0.03 -14.76
N VAL A 80 2.88 0.26 -13.45
CA VAL A 80 4.04 0.51 -12.59
C VAL A 80 4.89 -0.74 -12.45
N THR A 81 6.21 -0.58 -12.61
CA THR A 81 7.18 -1.68 -12.53
C THR A 81 7.86 -1.73 -11.15
N LYS A 82 8.44 -2.89 -10.84
CA LYS A 82 9.25 -3.05 -9.64
C LYS A 82 10.41 -2.05 -9.60
N GLY A 83 11.00 -1.74 -10.76
CA GLY A 83 12.06 -0.75 -10.87
C GLY A 83 11.61 0.64 -10.44
N GLN A 84 10.41 1.03 -10.82
CA GLN A 84 9.85 2.32 -10.41
C GLN A 84 9.61 2.38 -8.91
N ILE A 85 9.14 1.29 -8.31
CA ILE A 85 8.96 1.22 -6.85
C ILE A 85 10.32 1.27 -6.15
N THR A 86 11.32 0.57 -6.68
CA THR A 86 12.68 0.59 -6.14
C THR A 86 13.24 2.01 -6.14
N ASP A 87 13.08 2.72 -7.25
CA ASP A 87 13.60 4.09 -7.38
C ASP A 87 12.91 5.07 -6.43
N THR A 88 11.65 4.87 -6.14
CA THR A 88 10.86 5.78 -5.32
C THR A 88 10.92 5.44 -3.83
N PHE A 89 10.86 4.17 -3.47
CA PHE A 89 10.70 3.72 -2.08
C PHE A 89 11.86 2.87 -1.57
N GLY A 90 12.77 2.47 -2.43
CA GLY A 90 13.93 1.67 -2.07
C GLY A 90 13.74 0.18 -2.32
N LYS A 91 14.87 -0.53 -2.36
CA LYS A 91 14.90 -1.96 -2.69
C LYS A 91 14.14 -2.81 -1.68
N SER A 92 14.28 -2.51 -0.38
CA SER A 92 13.63 -3.29 0.67
C SER A 92 12.11 -3.29 0.53
N VAL A 93 11.53 -2.11 0.26
CA VAL A 93 10.10 -1.98 0.05
C VAL A 93 9.68 -2.71 -1.22
N ALA A 94 10.44 -2.54 -2.31
CA ALA A 94 10.11 -3.20 -3.58
C ALA A 94 10.12 -4.73 -3.46
N GLU A 95 11.06 -5.30 -2.71
CA GLU A 95 11.10 -6.73 -2.46
C GLU A 95 9.92 -7.21 -1.64
N LEU A 96 9.52 -6.44 -0.63
CA LEU A 96 8.33 -6.76 0.16
C LEU A 96 7.06 -6.71 -0.69
N VAL A 97 6.91 -5.69 -1.52
CA VAL A 97 5.76 -5.56 -2.42
C VAL A 97 5.69 -6.75 -3.36
N ASP A 98 6.82 -7.13 -3.95
CA ASP A 98 6.90 -8.26 -4.87
C ASP A 98 6.53 -9.57 -4.15
N GLY A 99 7.01 -9.77 -2.93
CA GLY A 99 6.70 -10.94 -2.13
C GLY A 99 5.22 -11.03 -1.76
N VAL A 100 4.63 -9.92 -1.33
CA VAL A 100 3.21 -9.86 -0.99
C VAL A 100 2.35 -10.13 -2.23
N SER A 101 2.73 -9.55 -3.37
CA SER A 101 2.03 -9.76 -4.63
C SER A 101 2.01 -11.23 -5.03
N LYS A 102 3.15 -11.92 -4.91
CA LYS A 102 3.25 -13.36 -5.21
C LYS A 102 2.39 -14.21 -4.28
N LEU A 103 2.39 -13.88 -2.98
CA LEU A 103 1.55 -14.59 -2.01
C LEU A 103 0.07 -14.39 -2.29
N ASP A 104 -0.32 -13.20 -2.68
CA ASP A 104 -1.70 -12.89 -3.03
C ASP A 104 -2.15 -13.73 -4.24
N LYS A 105 -1.28 -13.87 -5.25
CA LYS A 105 -1.57 -14.73 -6.40
C LYS A 105 -1.79 -16.19 -6.01
N ILE A 106 -0.94 -16.71 -5.14
CA ILE A 106 -1.07 -18.09 -4.65
C ILE A 106 -2.41 -18.25 -3.91
N GLY A 107 -2.75 -17.29 -3.05
CA GLY A 107 -4.02 -17.30 -2.34
C GLY A 107 -5.22 -17.31 -3.28
N ARG A 108 -5.16 -16.50 -4.33
CA ARG A 108 -6.24 -16.44 -5.35
C ARG A 108 -6.36 -17.76 -6.10
N ALA A 109 -5.26 -18.45 -6.34
CA ALA A 109 -5.26 -19.71 -7.07
C ALA A 109 -5.94 -20.83 -6.29
N HIS A 110 -6.09 -20.71 -4.98
CA HIS A 110 -6.71 -21.71 -4.11
C HIS A 110 -8.19 -21.43 -3.80
N VAL A 111 -8.72 -20.35 -4.33
CA VAL A 111 -10.12 -19.97 -4.11
C VAL A 111 -11.10 -20.52 -5.18
#